data_991c5ee990c4f7f39d57a31971dc2c3f
#
_entry.id   991c5ee990c4f7f39d57a31971dc2c3f
#
_cell.length_a   1.000
_cell.length_b   1.000
_cell.length_c   1.000
_cell.angle_alpha   90.00
_cell.angle_beta   90.00
_cell.angle_gamma   90.00
#
_symmetry.space_group_name_H-M   'P 1'
#
loop_
_entity.id
_entity.type
_entity.pdbx_description
1 polymer ?
#
loop_
_entity_poly.entity_id
_entity_poly.type
_entity_poly.pdbx_seq_one_letter_code
_entity_poly.pdbx_strand_id
1 'polypeptide(L)'
;RVYTEADGLQGNFFIAQSACSREGELFFGGYKGYNSFIPEDMEDIQGDVQFAITDIKIFNRSISTLPLDVQREISPLTPAFTQKIELPYKYNNFNIEFAALTYKNPELNRYAYQLEGFDKDWVYTSAERRFAYYNNLKSGTYKFKLKVTNENGIWNGYIREMTVVVLPPFWATWWAYILYLLIVIGTVIGLYRITKNRILLRNELRLRELEKAKAEELNHAKLQFFTNITHELLTPLTIISASVDELMQAAPGYKEQYRVMTN
;
A
#
# COMPACT_ATOMS: atom_id res chain seq x y z
N ARG A 1 -38.12 5.97 36.61
CA ARG A 1 -37.55 4.63 36.60
C ARG A 1 -38.66 3.61 36.73
N VAL A 2 -38.54 2.47 36.06
CA VAL A 2 -39.43 1.30 36.21
C VAL A 2 -38.65 0.24 36.98
N TYR A 3 -39.15 -0.20 38.09
CA TYR A 3 -38.54 -1.29 38.85
C TYR A 3 -39.23 -2.60 38.46
N THR A 4 -38.43 -3.69 38.44
CA THR A 4 -38.86 -5.02 38.01
C THR A 4 -38.49 -6.07 39.07
N GLU A 5 -38.89 -7.32 38.84
CA GLU A 5 -38.50 -8.47 39.69
C GLU A 5 -36.96 -8.59 39.81
N ALA A 6 -36.21 -8.18 38.78
CA ALA A 6 -34.75 -8.11 38.82
C ALA A 6 -34.19 -7.06 39.79
N ASP A 7 -34.96 -6.04 40.13
CA ASP A 7 -34.61 -5.02 41.12
C ASP A 7 -35.01 -5.43 42.55
N GLY A 8 -35.48 -6.65 42.76
CA GLY A 8 -35.88 -7.19 44.05
C GLY A 8 -37.36 -7.08 44.40
N LEU A 9 -38.16 -6.72 43.39
CA LEU A 9 -39.62 -6.74 43.59
C LEU A 9 -40.13 -8.19 43.66
N GLN A 10 -41.20 -8.41 44.41
CA GLN A 10 -41.83 -9.73 44.53
C GLN A 10 -42.39 -10.25 43.19
N GLY A 11 -42.59 -9.37 42.22
CA GLY A 11 -43.09 -9.67 40.88
C GLY A 11 -43.36 -8.38 40.11
N ASN A 12 -43.62 -8.53 38.82
CA ASN A 12 -43.95 -7.40 37.92
C ASN A 12 -45.44 -7.01 37.92
N PHE A 13 -46.26 -7.76 38.67
CA PHE A 13 -47.69 -7.51 38.79
C PHE A 13 -48.07 -7.19 40.22
N PHE A 14 -48.71 -6.05 40.43
CA PHE A 14 -49.16 -5.56 41.72
C PHE A 14 -50.72 -5.53 41.72
N ILE A 15 -51.26 -5.74 42.91
CA ILE A 15 -52.70 -5.57 43.13
C ILE A 15 -52.95 -4.08 43.36
N ALA A 16 -54.13 -3.62 43.03
CA ALA A 16 -54.49 -2.20 43.11
C ALA A 16 -54.54 -1.63 44.56
N GLN A 17 -54.19 -2.43 45.56
CA GLN A 17 -54.16 -2.01 46.97
C GLN A 17 -52.75 -1.63 47.38
N SER A 18 -52.58 -0.42 47.85
CA SER A 18 -51.38 0.09 48.47
C SER A 18 -51.70 0.70 49.84
N ALA A 19 -50.75 0.64 50.77
CA ALA A 19 -50.88 1.25 52.10
C ALA A 19 -49.65 2.12 52.37
N CYS A 20 -49.84 3.11 53.27
CA CYS A 20 -48.76 3.95 53.76
C CYS A 20 -48.77 3.89 55.27
N SER A 21 -47.59 3.63 55.92
CA SER A 21 -47.45 3.72 57.34
C SER A 21 -47.41 5.16 57.83
N ARG A 22 -47.51 5.37 59.12
CA ARG A 22 -47.36 6.70 59.74
C ARG A 22 -45.97 7.29 59.61
N GLU A 23 -44.97 6.41 59.36
CA GLU A 23 -43.56 6.76 59.18
C GLU A 23 -43.18 6.99 57.74
N GLY A 24 -44.16 6.97 56.81
CA GLY A 24 -43.94 7.23 55.39
C GLY A 24 -43.54 5.99 54.58
N GLU A 25 -43.51 4.77 55.19
CA GLU A 25 -43.24 3.53 54.46
C GLU A 25 -44.42 3.13 53.56
N LEU A 26 -44.18 2.90 52.28
CA LEU A 26 -45.17 2.49 51.29
C LEU A 26 -45.16 0.96 51.14
N PHE A 27 -46.36 0.37 51.09
CA PHE A 27 -46.58 -1.06 50.90
C PHE A 27 -47.34 -1.32 49.62
N PHE A 28 -46.84 -2.22 48.79
CA PHE A 28 -47.48 -2.65 47.55
C PHE A 28 -47.64 -4.17 47.57
N GLY A 29 -48.85 -4.64 47.55
CA GLY A 29 -49.18 -6.06 47.50
C GLY A 29 -49.10 -6.62 46.09
N GLY A 30 -48.76 -7.90 45.97
CA GLY A 30 -48.77 -8.64 44.71
C GLY A 30 -49.01 -10.14 44.94
N TYR A 31 -48.95 -10.93 43.90
CA TYR A 31 -49.29 -12.36 43.96
C TYR A 31 -48.26 -13.22 44.72
N LYS A 32 -47.04 -12.76 44.84
CA LYS A 32 -45.95 -13.49 45.49
C LYS A 32 -45.57 -12.89 46.88
N GLY A 33 -46.34 -11.91 47.34
CA GLY A 33 -46.08 -11.22 48.61
C GLY A 33 -46.31 -9.71 48.49
N TYR A 34 -45.57 -8.93 49.28
CA TYR A 34 -45.57 -7.48 49.21
C TYR A 34 -44.18 -6.89 49.17
N ASN A 35 -44.10 -5.71 48.63
CA ASN A 35 -42.86 -4.89 48.71
C ASN A 35 -43.18 -3.67 49.62
N SER A 36 -42.24 -3.32 50.49
CA SER A 36 -42.28 -2.09 51.22
C SER A 36 -40.97 -1.30 51.03
N PHE A 37 -41.09 0.00 51.01
CA PHE A 37 -39.95 0.90 50.96
C PHE A 37 -40.33 2.28 51.46
N ILE A 38 -39.35 3.01 51.95
CA ILE A 38 -39.44 4.40 52.32
C ILE A 38 -38.93 5.22 51.12
N PRO A 39 -39.74 6.10 50.50
CA PRO A 39 -39.34 6.86 49.31
C PRO A 39 -38.07 7.70 49.49
N GLU A 40 -37.88 8.25 50.71
CA GLU A 40 -36.70 9.06 51.04
C GLU A 40 -35.41 8.25 51.10
N ASP A 41 -35.50 6.93 51.40
CA ASP A 41 -34.35 6.01 51.45
C ASP A 41 -33.98 5.47 50.08
N MET A 42 -34.80 5.76 49.06
CA MET A 42 -34.48 5.39 47.66
C MET A 42 -33.44 6.34 47.07
N GLU A 43 -32.21 6.19 47.52
CA GLU A 43 -31.08 6.86 46.90
C GLU A 43 -30.86 6.30 45.48
N ASP A 44 -30.87 7.18 44.53
CA ASP A 44 -30.26 6.86 43.23
C ASP A 44 -28.77 6.70 43.49
N ILE A 45 -28.31 5.45 43.56
CA ILE A 45 -26.87 5.16 43.70
C ILE A 45 -26.21 5.70 42.43
N GLN A 46 -25.74 6.93 42.49
CA GLN A 46 -24.93 7.58 41.47
C GLN A 46 -23.49 7.05 41.57
N GLY A 47 -23.33 5.74 41.50
CA GLY A 47 -22.02 5.14 41.48
C GLY A 47 -21.50 5.12 40.06
N ASP A 48 -20.30 5.66 39.85
CA ASP A 48 -19.58 5.47 38.59
C ASP A 48 -19.33 3.96 38.40
N VAL A 49 -19.86 3.43 37.31
CA VAL A 49 -19.67 2.03 36.92
C VAL A 49 -18.23 1.84 36.48
N GLN A 50 -17.52 0.94 37.13
CA GLN A 50 -16.20 0.52 36.68
C GLN A 50 -16.36 -0.28 35.35
N PHE A 51 -15.53 0.00 34.37
CA PHE A 51 -15.52 -0.73 33.10
C PHE A 51 -14.10 -0.84 32.56
N ALA A 52 -13.86 -1.88 31.78
CA ALA A 52 -12.55 -2.18 31.24
C ALA A 52 -12.65 -2.74 29.82
N ILE A 53 -11.54 -2.62 29.09
CA ILE A 53 -11.31 -3.40 27.88
C ILE A 53 -10.95 -4.81 28.32
N THR A 54 -11.74 -5.80 27.95
CA THR A 54 -11.60 -7.18 28.40
C THR A 54 -10.71 -8.00 27.48
N ASP A 55 -10.79 -7.76 26.19
CA ASP A 55 -9.97 -8.46 25.19
C ASP A 55 -9.76 -7.59 23.94
N ILE A 56 -8.69 -7.89 23.23
CA ILE A 56 -8.43 -7.37 21.89
C ILE A 56 -8.24 -8.60 20.99
N LYS A 57 -9.07 -8.71 19.96
CA LYS A 57 -9.02 -9.83 19.02
C LYS A 57 -8.54 -9.37 17.66
N ILE A 58 -7.63 -10.13 17.08
CA ILE A 58 -7.11 -9.93 15.73
C ILE A 58 -7.58 -11.10 14.87
N PHE A 59 -8.26 -10.81 13.76
CA PHE A 59 -8.91 -11.83 12.94
C PHE A 59 -9.75 -12.81 13.78
N ASN A 60 -10.49 -12.26 14.74
CA ASN A 60 -11.34 -13.00 15.67
C ASN A 60 -10.62 -13.97 16.64
N ARG A 61 -9.29 -13.82 16.79
CA ARG A 61 -8.47 -14.55 17.78
C ARG A 61 -8.00 -13.59 18.86
N SER A 62 -8.18 -13.97 20.12
CA SER A 62 -7.69 -13.18 21.25
C SER A 62 -6.17 -12.98 21.18
N ILE A 63 -5.69 -11.77 21.48
CA ILE A 63 -4.26 -11.49 21.58
C ILE A 63 -3.57 -12.46 22.54
N SER A 64 -4.23 -12.84 23.64
CA SER A 64 -3.69 -13.77 24.65
C SER A 64 -3.38 -15.16 24.08
N THR A 65 -3.96 -15.54 22.95
CA THR A 65 -3.75 -16.86 22.30
C THR A 65 -2.69 -16.81 21.19
N LEU A 66 -2.19 -15.62 20.86
CA LEU A 66 -1.13 -15.46 19.86
C LEU A 66 0.25 -15.83 20.44
N PRO A 67 1.26 -16.09 19.60
CA PRO A 67 2.64 -16.26 20.06
C PRO A 67 3.13 -15.05 20.87
N LEU A 68 3.97 -15.29 21.88
CA LEU A 68 4.41 -14.26 22.82
C LEU A 68 5.16 -13.09 22.19
N ASP A 69 5.89 -13.34 21.11
CA ASP A 69 6.55 -12.33 20.29
C ASP A 69 5.55 -11.35 19.68
N VAL A 70 4.47 -11.90 19.09
CA VAL A 70 3.37 -11.11 18.50
C VAL A 70 2.60 -10.35 19.58
N GLN A 71 2.33 -10.98 20.73
CA GLN A 71 1.66 -10.30 21.84
C GLN A 71 2.44 -9.07 22.29
N ARG A 72 3.76 -9.20 22.47
CA ARG A 72 4.63 -8.09 22.91
C ARG A 72 4.76 -6.99 21.86
N GLU A 73 4.72 -7.35 20.58
CA GLU A 73 4.73 -6.39 19.47
C GLU A 73 3.48 -5.51 19.48
N ILE A 74 2.31 -6.09 19.82
CA ILE A 74 1.02 -5.40 19.79
C ILE A 74 0.76 -4.65 21.10
N SER A 75 0.95 -5.30 22.23
CA SER A 75 0.76 -4.72 23.54
C SER A 75 1.64 -5.41 24.60
N PRO A 76 2.46 -4.65 25.33
CA PRO A 76 3.28 -5.21 26.41
C PRO A 76 2.47 -5.54 27.67
N LEU A 77 1.23 -5.07 27.76
CA LEU A 77 0.35 -5.20 28.92
C LEU A 77 -0.91 -5.98 28.58
N THR A 78 -1.59 -6.49 29.61
CA THR A 78 -2.91 -7.07 29.45
C THR A 78 -3.93 -6.04 28.96
N PRO A 79 -4.95 -6.42 28.19
CA PRO A 79 -5.90 -5.48 27.58
C PRO A 79 -6.53 -4.49 28.55
N ALA A 80 -6.83 -4.93 29.78
CA ALA A 80 -7.44 -4.08 30.81
C ALA A 80 -6.59 -2.88 31.23
N PHE A 81 -5.26 -3.01 31.19
CA PHE A 81 -4.31 -1.96 31.60
C PHE A 81 -3.63 -1.28 30.41
N THR A 82 -3.91 -1.73 29.22
CA THR A 82 -3.29 -1.19 27.98
C THR A 82 -3.81 0.20 27.69
N GLN A 83 -2.89 1.14 27.54
CA GLN A 83 -3.17 2.52 27.11
C GLN A 83 -2.84 2.74 25.63
N LYS A 84 -1.98 1.89 25.06
CA LYS A 84 -1.53 1.97 23.68
C LYS A 84 -1.37 0.58 23.09
N ILE A 85 -1.89 0.39 21.88
CA ILE A 85 -1.61 -0.81 21.07
C ILE A 85 -0.97 -0.39 19.75
N GLU A 86 -0.03 -1.21 19.26
CA GLU A 86 0.63 -1.03 17.97
C GLU A 86 0.29 -2.21 17.08
N LEU A 87 -0.43 -1.94 16.01
CA LEU A 87 -0.88 -2.97 15.07
C LEU A 87 -0.02 -2.89 13.80
N PRO A 88 0.83 -3.90 13.53
CA PRO A 88 1.40 -4.07 12.20
C PRO A 88 0.33 -4.03 11.11
N TYR A 89 0.66 -3.49 9.94
CA TYR A 89 -0.30 -3.35 8.83
C TYR A 89 -1.06 -4.62 8.49
N LYS A 90 -0.43 -5.78 8.65
CA LYS A 90 -1.04 -7.10 8.45
C LYS A 90 -2.19 -7.42 9.42
N TYR A 91 -2.29 -6.71 10.55
CA TYR A 91 -3.28 -6.90 11.61
C TYR A 91 -4.28 -5.73 11.70
N ASN A 92 -4.57 -5.08 10.58
CA ASN A 92 -5.48 -3.93 10.50
C ASN A 92 -6.99 -4.30 10.59
N ASN A 93 -7.28 -5.55 10.94
CA ASN A 93 -8.62 -6.08 11.22
C ASN A 93 -8.63 -6.57 12.67
N PHE A 94 -9.31 -5.83 13.53
CA PHE A 94 -9.32 -6.12 14.95
C PHE A 94 -10.67 -5.78 15.59
N ASN A 95 -10.87 -6.34 16.76
CA ASN A 95 -12.05 -6.18 17.58
C ASN A 95 -11.61 -5.85 19.01
N ILE A 96 -12.22 -4.84 19.62
CA ILE A 96 -12.00 -4.45 21.01
C ILE A 96 -13.22 -4.87 21.78
N GLU A 97 -13.06 -5.80 22.73
CA GLU A 97 -14.11 -6.22 23.66
C GLU A 97 -14.02 -5.44 24.96
N PHE A 98 -15.16 -5.10 25.51
CA PHE A 98 -15.25 -4.32 26.73
C PHE A 98 -16.42 -4.78 27.59
N ALA A 99 -16.33 -4.56 28.88
CA ALA A 99 -17.40 -4.88 29.81
C ALA A 99 -17.45 -3.86 30.96
N ALA A 100 -18.66 -3.62 31.43
CA ALA A 100 -18.89 -2.99 32.72
C ALA A 100 -18.67 -4.03 33.81
N LEU A 101 -18.00 -3.63 34.88
CA LEU A 101 -17.72 -4.47 36.04
C LEU A 101 -18.84 -4.26 37.09
N THR A 102 -20.07 -4.54 36.68
CA THR A 102 -21.28 -4.46 37.55
C THR A 102 -21.92 -5.83 37.60
N TYR A 103 -22.34 -6.21 38.81
CA TYR A 103 -23.02 -7.49 39.05
C TYR A 103 -24.53 -7.33 39.11
N LYS A 104 -25.01 -6.07 39.25
CA LYS A 104 -26.44 -5.77 39.33
C LYS A 104 -26.91 -5.38 37.93
N ASN A 105 -27.89 -6.12 37.41
CA ASN A 105 -28.58 -5.89 36.12
C ASN A 105 -27.61 -5.54 34.95
N PRO A 106 -26.57 -6.35 34.66
CA PRO A 106 -25.57 -6.04 33.67
C PRO A 106 -26.14 -5.90 32.24
N GLU A 107 -27.31 -6.50 32.00
CA GLU A 107 -28.07 -6.39 30.75
C GLU A 107 -28.65 -5.02 30.48
N LEU A 108 -28.81 -4.17 31.49
CA LEU A 108 -29.32 -2.82 31.34
C LEU A 108 -28.25 -1.79 30.96
N ASN A 109 -26.97 -2.17 31.08
CA ASN A 109 -25.88 -1.27 30.72
C ASN A 109 -25.86 -0.99 29.23
N ARG A 110 -25.66 0.27 28.88
CA ARG A 110 -25.43 0.71 27.51
C ARG A 110 -24.01 1.21 27.35
N TYR A 111 -23.46 1.00 26.19
CA TYR A 111 -22.10 1.39 25.88
C TYR A 111 -22.13 2.37 24.71
N ALA A 112 -21.18 3.28 24.71
CA ALA A 112 -20.88 4.06 23.52
C ALA A 112 -19.37 4.10 23.33
N TYR A 113 -18.94 3.87 22.10
CA TYR A 113 -17.56 3.92 21.72
C TYR A 113 -17.36 4.78 20.47
N GLN A 114 -16.16 5.25 20.28
CA GLN A 114 -15.74 6.03 19.12
C GLN A 114 -14.26 5.82 18.90
N LEU A 115 -13.87 5.57 17.65
CA LEU A 115 -12.48 5.61 17.22
C LEU A 115 -12.23 6.96 16.53
N GLU A 116 -11.69 7.92 17.26
CA GLU A 116 -11.33 9.24 16.71
C GLU A 116 -10.37 9.08 15.54
N GLY A 117 -10.66 9.76 14.45
CA GLY A 117 -9.93 9.65 13.19
C GLY A 117 -10.52 8.62 12.22
N PHE A 118 -11.51 7.83 12.65
CA PHE A 118 -12.24 6.87 11.82
C PHE A 118 -13.75 7.05 11.91
N ASP A 119 -14.31 6.98 13.12
CA ASP A 119 -15.74 7.18 13.35
C ASP A 119 -16.09 8.69 13.37
N LYS A 120 -17.15 9.08 12.69
CA LYS A 120 -17.63 10.46 12.72
C LYS A 120 -18.28 10.80 14.06
N ASP A 121 -19.07 9.87 14.59
CA ASP A 121 -19.90 10.05 15.79
C ASP A 121 -19.73 8.85 16.74
N TRP A 122 -20.31 9.01 17.95
CA TRP A 122 -20.38 7.92 18.91
C TRP A 122 -21.28 6.78 18.41
N VAL A 123 -20.76 5.56 18.47
CA VAL A 123 -21.52 4.33 18.17
C VAL A 123 -22.09 3.78 19.48
N TYR A 124 -23.42 3.67 19.52
CA TYR A 124 -24.14 3.19 20.71
C TYR A 124 -24.43 1.69 20.55
N THR A 125 -24.24 0.94 21.64
CA THR A 125 -24.47 -0.51 21.67
C THR A 125 -25.02 -0.98 23.02
N SER A 126 -25.62 -2.17 23.04
CA SER A 126 -26.20 -2.79 24.23
C SER A 126 -25.24 -3.74 24.92
N ALA A 127 -25.65 -4.25 26.09
CA ALA A 127 -24.92 -5.27 26.83
C ALA A 127 -24.75 -6.60 26.09
N GLU A 128 -25.57 -6.90 25.09
CA GLU A 128 -25.44 -8.09 24.25
C GLU A 128 -24.29 -8.00 23.25
N ARG A 129 -23.98 -6.75 22.82
CA ARG A 129 -22.96 -6.48 21.80
C ARG A 129 -21.84 -5.60 22.36
N ARG A 130 -21.03 -6.20 23.23
CA ARG A 130 -19.95 -5.53 23.98
C ARG A 130 -18.61 -5.54 23.24
N PHE A 131 -18.63 -5.16 21.96
CA PHE A 131 -17.42 -5.11 21.15
C PHE A 131 -17.50 -4.03 20.07
N ALA A 132 -16.35 -3.49 19.72
CA ALA A 132 -16.15 -2.58 18.61
C ALA A 132 -15.29 -3.26 17.54
N TYR A 133 -15.82 -3.41 16.34
CA TYR A 133 -15.14 -4.08 15.22
C TYR A 133 -14.65 -3.07 14.21
N TYR A 134 -13.37 -3.14 13.87
CA TYR A 134 -12.72 -2.29 12.89
C TYR A 134 -12.02 -3.12 11.83
N ASN A 135 -12.21 -2.75 10.58
CA ASN A 135 -11.65 -3.46 9.44
C ASN A 135 -10.94 -2.48 8.50
N ASN A 136 -9.79 -2.90 7.98
CA ASN A 136 -9.04 -2.18 6.96
C ASN A 136 -8.72 -0.72 7.33
N LEU A 137 -8.30 -0.49 8.59
CA LEU A 137 -7.82 0.84 8.98
C LEU A 137 -6.56 1.20 8.21
N LYS A 138 -6.51 2.44 7.77
CA LYS A 138 -5.28 3.00 7.17
C LYS A 138 -4.20 3.16 8.24
N SER A 139 -2.93 3.19 7.83
CA SER A 139 -1.83 3.53 8.74
C SER A 139 -2.03 4.92 9.33
N GLY A 140 -1.86 5.01 10.65
CA GLY A 140 -2.11 6.25 11.38
C GLY A 140 -2.28 5.99 12.88
N THR A 141 -2.48 7.07 13.61
CA THR A 141 -2.76 7.04 15.05
C THR A 141 -4.20 7.42 15.28
N TYR A 142 -4.91 6.56 15.99
CA TYR A 142 -6.31 6.72 16.34
C TYR A 142 -6.47 6.71 17.86
N LYS A 143 -7.54 7.28 18.36
CA LYS A 143 -7.86 7.27 19.78
C LYS A 143 -9.22 6.60 19.99
N PHE A 144 -9.20 5.40 20.58
CA PHE A 144 -10.41 4.69 20.95
C PHE A 144 -10.93 5.25 22.28
N LYS A 145 -12.19 5.63 22.28
CA LYS A 145 -12.91 6.16 23.46
C LYS A 145 -14.09 5.27 23.77
N LEU A 146 -14.27 4.98 25.04
CA LEU A 146 -15.37 4.16 25.55
C LEU A 146 -16.00 4.83 26.76
N LYS A 147 -17.33 4.86 26.79
CA LYS A 147 -18.14 5.26 27.94
C LYS A 147 -19.28 4.28 28.14
N VAL A 148 -19.76 4.18 29.35
CA VAL A 148 -20.77 3.21 29.77
C VAL A 148 -21.83 3.91 30.60
N THR A 149 -23.09 3.44 30.54
CA THR A 149 -24.13 3.86 31.47
C THR A 149 -24.17 2.94 32.70
N ASN A 150 -24.69 3.45 33.78
CA ASN A 150 -25.13 2.61 34.87
C ASN A 150 -26.48 1.92 34.55
N GLU A 151 -27.00 1.08 35.45
CA GLU A 151 -28.28 0.40 35.35
C GLU A 151 -29.49 1.36 35.17
N ASN A 152 -29.33 2.61 35.59
CA ASN A 152 -30.35 3.66 35.44
C ASN A 152 -30.30 4.38 34.09
N GLY A 153 -29.38 3.99 33.18
CA GLY A 153 -29.18 4.63 31.90
C GLY A 153 -28.42 5.96 31.96
N ILE A 154 -27.83 6.30 33.11
CA ILE A 154 -27.02 7.52 33.29
C ILE A 154 -25.62 7.24 32.84
N TRP A 155 -25.11 8.09 31.96
CA TRP A 155 -23.73 7.97 31.45
C TRP A 155 -22.72 8.30 32.54
N ASN A 156 -21.66 7.46 32.66
CA ASN A 156 -20.50 7.77 33.48
C ASN A 156 -19.87 9.10 33.06
N GLY A 157 -19.39 9.85 34.05
CA GLY A 157 -18.56 11.03 33.81
C GLY A 157 -17.14 10.69 33.30
N TYR A 158 -16.73 9.42 33.42
CA TYR A 158 -15.41 8.94 33.02
C TYR A 158 -15.45 8.30 31.61
N ILE A 159 -14.46 8.67 30.78
CA ILE A 159 -14.23 8.08 29.46
C ILE A 159 -12.91 7.32 29.51
N ARG A 160 -12.94 6.04 29.15
CA ARG A 160 -11.72 5.26 28.95
C ARG A 160 -11.15 5.55 27.58
N GLU A 161 -9.87 5.94 27.52
CA GLU A 161 -9.18 6.19 26.27
C GLU A 161 -8.06 5.16 26.07
N MET A 162 -7.86 4.75 24.82
CA MET A 162 -6.75 3.89 24.39
C MET A 162 -6.25 4.35 23.02
N THR A 163 -4.95 4.50 22.87
CA THR A 163 -4.33 4.87 21.60
C THR A 163 -4.11 3.62 20.74
N VAL A 164 -4.60 3.66 19.51
CA VAL A 164 -4.43 2.60 18.51
C VAL A 164 -3.54 3.12 17.39
N VAL A 165 -2.35 2.56 17.25
CA VAL A 165 -1.39 2.91 16.20
C VAL A 165 -1.37 1.80 15.17
N VAL A 166 -1.74 2.11 13.93
CA VAL A 166 -1.62 1.19 12.78
C VAL A 166 -0.36 1.55 12.01
N LEU A 167 0.63 0.66 12.04
CA LEU A 167 1.91 0.88 11.38
C LEU A 167 1.77 0.83 9.86
N PRO A 168 2.55 1.63 9.12
CA PRO A 168 2.54 1.57 7.66
C PRO A 168 3.12 0.24 7.16
N PRO A 169 2.67 -0.24 5.98
CA PRO A 169 3.28 -1.40 5.35
C PRO A 169 4.74 -1.10 4.97
N PHE A 170 5.58 -2.15 4.89
CA PHE A 170 7.02 -2.00 4.61
C PHE A 170 7.33 -1.25 3.31
N TRP A 171 6.44 -1.35 2.30
CA TRP A 171 6.60 -0.64 1.01
C TRP A 171 6.21 0.84 1.06
N ALA A 172 5.54 1.30 2.12
CA ALA A 172 5.16 2.70 2.33
C ALA A 172 5.99 3.38 3.44
N THR A 173 7.17 2.81 3.76
CA THR A 173 8.12 3.42 4.69
C THR A 173 9.06 4.39 3.97
N TRP A 174 9.63 5.33 4.69
CA TRP A 174 10.50 6.38 4.13
C TRP A 174 11.69 5.82 3.31
N TRP A 175 12.28 4.71 3.77
CA TRP A 175 13.39 4.06 3.06
C TRP A 175 12.95 3.37 1.76
N ALA A 176 11.70 2.88 1.68
CA ALA A 176 11.15 2.30 0.46
C ALA A 176 11.01 3.37 -0.63
N TYR A 177 10.59 4.58 -0.28
CA TYR A 177 10.55 5.70 -1.23
C TYR A 177 11.94 6.10 -1.75
N ILE A 178 12.98 6.05 -0.88
CA ILE A 178 14.36 6.24 -1.33
C ILE A 178 14.77 5.15 -2.31
N LEU A 179 14.45 3.90 -2.03
CA LEU A 179 14.73 2.79 -2.94
C LEU A 179 14.03 2.97 -4.30
N TYR A 180 12.76 3.37 -4.31
CA TYR A 180 12.03 3.66 -5.54
C TYR A 180 12.68 4.80 -6.32
N LEU A 181 13.10 5.86 -5.66
CA LEU A 181 13.81 6.97 -6.29
C LEU A 181 15.11 6.51 -6.95
N LEU A 182 15.90 5.68 -6.27
CA LEU A 182 17.14 5.10 -6.82
C LEU A 182 16.89 4.22 -8.05
N ILE A 183 15.83 3.41 -8.03
CA ILE A 183 15.42 2.59 -9.17
C ILE A 183 15.06 3.49 -10.37
N VAL A 184 14.29 4.54 -10.15
CA VAL A 184 13.91 5.50 -11.21
C VAL A 184 15.15 6.18 -11.79
N ILE A 185 16.04 6.68 -10.95
CA ILE A 185 17.30 7.30 -11.39
C ILE A 185 18.15 6.30 -12.19
N GLY A 186 18.30 5.07 -11.69
CA GLY A 186 19.03 4.01 -12.36
C GLY A 186 18.47 3.67 -13.74
N THR A 187 17.15 3.58 -13.87
CA THR A 187 16.49 3.33 -15.15
C THR A 187 16.69 4.48 -16.13
N VAL A 188 16.58 5.73 -15.69
CA VAL A 188 16.83 6.91 -16.54
C VAL A 188 18.28 6.93 -17.03
N ILE A 189 19.25 6.70 -16.14
CA ILE A 189 20.67 6.64 -16.53
C ILE A 189 20.93 5.48 -17.50
N GLY A 190 20.33 4.31 -17.25
CA GLY A 190 20.43 3.16 -18.15
C GLY A 190 19.90 3.44 -19.54
N LEU A 191 18.70 4.01 -19.63
CA LEU A 191 18.08 4.41 -20.90
C LEU A 191 18.92 5.46 -21.63
N TYR A 192 19.44 6.45 -20.90
CA TYR A 192 20.33 7.46 -21.48
C TYR A 192 21.60 6.83 -22.08
N ARG A 193 22.26 5.91 -21.35
CA ARG A 193 23.45 5.19 -21.83
C ARG A 193 23.17 4.35 -23.07
N ILE A 194 22.06 3.59 -23.05
CA ILE A 194 21.64 2.78 -24.19
C ILE A 194 21.40 3.66 -25.41
N THR A 195 20.69 4.77 -25.25
CA THR A 195 20.39 5.70 -26.34
C THR A 195 21.67 6.34 -26.89
N LYS A 196 22.54 6.82 -26.02
CA LYS A 196 23.85 7.37 -26.39
C LYS A 196 24.69 6.37 -27.18
N ASN A 197 24.81 5.13 -26.68
CA ASN A 197 25.56 4.09 -27.38
C ASN A 197 24.98 3.74 -28.75
N ARG A 198 23.64 3.70 -28.87
CA ARG A 198 22.98 3.50 -30.18
C ARG A 198 23.27 4.64 -31.18
N ILE A 199 23.29 5.88 -30.73
CA ILE A 199 23.61 7.04 -31.54
C ILE A 199 25.08 6.96 -32.02
N LEU A 200 26.03 6.68 -31.10
CA LEU A 200 27.45 6.53 -31.44
C LEU A 200 27.67 5.42 -32.46
N LEU A 201 27.08 4.26 -32.26
CA LEU A 201 27.18 3.15 -33.23
C LEU A 201 26.59 3.49 -34.61
N ARG A 202 25.43 4.17 -34.63
CA ARG A 202 24.85 4.63 -35.90
C ARG A 202 25.75 5.61 -36.64
N ASN A 203 26.39 6.52 -35.93
CA ASN A 203 27.31 7.49 -36.50
C ASN A 203 28.57 6.80 -37.07
N GLU A 204 29.10 5.82 -36.36
CA GLU A 204 30.24 5.02 -36.85
C GLU A 204 29.91 4.23 -38.11
N LEU A 205 28.73 3.59 -38.14
CA LEU A 205 28.26 2.90 -39.33
C LEU A 205 28.10 3.85 -40.53
N ARG A 206 27.51 5.05 -40.32
CA ARG A 206 27.41 6.07 -41.37
C ARG A 206 28.76 6.52 -41.90
N LEU A 207 29.73 6.74 -41.02
CA LEU A 207 31.09 7.10 -41.45
C LEU A 207 31.70 6.01 -42.33
N ARG A 208 31.60 4.75 -41.94
CA ARG A 208 32.10 3.61 -42.71
C ARG A 208 31.39 3.47 -44.06
N GLU A 209 30.09 3.72 -44.12
CA GLU A 209 29.35 3.75 -45.41
C GLU A 209 29.84 4.87 -46.35
N LEU A 210 30.05 6.07 -45.78
CA LEU A 210 30.60 7.19 -46.55
C LEU A 210 32.03 6.93 -47.04
N GLU A 211 32.88 6.31 -46.25
CA GLU A 211 34.24 5.93 -46.61
C GLU A 211 34.21 4.87 -47.74
N LYS A 212 33.34 3.87 -47.64
CA LYS A 212 33.15 2.88 -48.72
C LYS A 212 32.66 3.53 -50.03
N ALA A 213 31.65 4.39 -49.95
CA ALA A 213 31.12 5.09 -51.10
C ALA A 213 32.22 5.95 -51.82
N LYS A 214 33.03 6.67 -51.01
CA LYS A 214 34.18 7.43 -51.55
C LYS A 214 35.23 6.54 -52.21
N ALA A 215 35.52 5.38 -51.56
CA ALA A 215 36.49 4.44 -52.13
C ALA A 215 35.99 3.82 -53.43
N GLU A 216 34.71 3.51 -53.53
CA GLU A 216 34.07 3.02 -54.75
C GLU A 216 34.06 4.09 -55.85
N GLU A 217 33.74 5.33 -55.54
CA GLU A 217 33.78 6.48 -56.46
C GLU A 217 35.19 6.68 -57.03
N LEU A 218 36.21 6.68 -56.12
CA LEU A 218 37.60 6.78 -56.53
C LEU A 218 38.05 5.62 -57.44
N ASN A 219 37.57 4.40 -57.13
CA ASN A 219 37.89 3.23 -57.92
C ASN A 219 37.24 3.29 -59.32
N HIS A 220 35.99 3.73 -59.36
CA HIS A 220 35.30 4.00 -60.61
C HIS A 220 35.98 5.08 -61.43
N ALA A 221 36.36 6.19 -60.82
CA ALA A 221 37.10 7.26 -61.51
C ALA A 221 38.46 6.76 -62.08
N LYS A 222 39.19 5.93 -61.27
CA LYS A 222 40.43 5.29 -61.77
C LYS A 222 40.20 4.37 -62.96
N LEU A 223 39.19 3.51 -62.87
CA LEU A 223 38.87 2.63 -64.01
C LEU A 223 38.49 3.40 -65.30
N GLN A 224 37.68 4.43 -65.11
CA GLN A 224 37.29 5.30 -66.22
C GLN A 224 38.48 6.04 -66.85
N PHE A 225 39.39 6.54 -65.96
CA PHE A 225 40.63 7.16 -66.40
C PHE A 225 41.50 6.19 -67.21
N PHE A 226 41.74 4.95 -66.70
CA PHE A 226 42.52 3.95 -67.45
C PHE A 226 41.86 3.54 -68.77
N THR A 227 40.55 3.40 -68.76
CA THR A 227 39.81 3.06 -70.03
C THR A 227 39.97 4.16 -71.06
N ASN A 228 39.81 5.43 -70.62
CA ASN A 228 39.95 6.59 -71.54
C ASN A 228 41.39 6.70 -72.10
N ILE A 229 42.41 6.58 -71.15
CA ILE A 229 43.80 6.65 -71.58
C ILE A 229 44.14 5.48 -72.53
N THR A 230 43.67 4.26 -72.26
CA THR A 230 43.88 3.13 -73.15
C THR A 230 43.31 3.38 -74.52
N HIS A 231 42.11 3.92 -74.63
CA HIS A 231 41.50 4.30 -75.89
C HIS A 231 42.29 5.42 -76.65
N GLU A 232 42.66 6.48 -75.84
CA GLU A 232 43.41 7.61 -76.47
C GLU A 232 44.84 7.23 -76.87
N LEU A 233 45.49 6.25 -76.24
CA LEU A 233 46.80 5.74 -76.63
C LEU A 233 46.73 4.69 -77.72
N LEU A 234 45.71 3.83 -77.70
CA LEU A 234 45.52 2.84 -78.75
C LEU A 234 45.24 3.45 -80.14
N THR A 235 44.47 4.51 -80.16
CA THR A 235 44.10 5.19 -81.43
C THR A 235 45.35 5.69 -82.23
N PRO A 236 46.28 6.52 -81.62
CA PRO A 236 47.47 6.94 -82.35
C PRO A 236 48.43 5.77 -82.63
N LEU A 237 48.51 4.80 -81.72
CA LEU A 237 49.37 3.62 -81.89
C LEU A 237 48.90 2.77 -83.09
N THR A 238 47.56 2.62 -83.27
CA THR A 238 47.00 1.91 -84.37
C THR A 238 47.24 2.66 -85.68
N ILE A 239 47.17 4.00 -85.68
CA ILE A 239 47.46 4.83 -86.88
C ILE A 239 48.95 4.71 -87.22
N ILE A 240 49.86 4.77 -86.24
CA ILE A 240 51.30 4.60 -86.46
C ILE A 240 51.59 3.19 -86.94
N SER A 241 51.00 2.15 -86.37
CA SER A 241 51.14 0.78 -86.81
C SER A 241 50.65 0.60 -88.26
N ALA A 242 49.46 1.14 -88.56
CA ALA A 242 48.93 1.09 -89.91
C ALA A 242 49.85 1.85 -90.93
N SER A 243 50.37 2.99 -90.57
CA SER A 243 51.29 3.75 -91.41
C SER A 243 52.63 3.03 -91.58
N VAL A 244 53.15 2.34 -90.62
CA VAL A 244 54.35 1.49 -90.66
C VAL A 244 54.09 0.29 -91.57
N ASP A 245 52.91 -0.36 -91.45
CA ASP A 245 52.53 -1.49 -92.31
C ASP A 245 52.36 -1.05 -93.81
N GLU A 246 51.82 0.15 -94.01
CA GLU A 246 51.70 0.72 -95.32
C GLU A 246 53.08 1.03 -95.97
N LEU A 247 53.98 1.60 -95.15
CA LEU A 247 55.38 1.82 -95.60
C LEU A 247 56.11 0.50 -95.88
N MET A 248 55.88 -0.56 -95.11
CA MET A 248 56.44 -1.87 -95.27
C MET A 248 55.89 -2.57 -96.56
N GLN A 249 54.66 -2.29 -96.90
CA GLN A 249 54.03 -2.81 -98.15
C GLN A 249 54.47 -2.04 -99.38
N ALA A 250 54.76 -0.74 -99.30
CA ALA A 250 55.19 0.13 -100.42
C ALA A 250 56.70 -0.04 -100.77
N ALA A 251 57.50 -0.66 -99.92
CA ALA A 251 58.91 -0.91 -100.13
C ALA A 251 59.28 -2.41 -100.16
N PRO A 252 59.11 -3.09 -101.31
CA PRO A 252 59.33 -4.55 -101.41
C PRO A 252 60.77 -5.03 -101.16
N GLY A 253 61.74 -4.10 -101.01
CA GLY A 253 63.16 -4.44 -100.90
C GLY A 253 63.67 -4.53 -99.42
N TYR A 254 62.89 -4.12 -98.43
CA TYR A 254 63.34 -4.08 -97.03
C TYR A 254 63.03 -5.33 -96.24
N LYS A 255 62.22 -6.26 -96.70
CA LYS A 255 61.88 -7.50 -95.97
C LYS A 255 63.06 -8.46 -95.70
N GLU A 256 64.12 -8.38 -96.54
CA GLU A 256 65.25 -9.28 -96.40
C GLU A 256 66.32 -8.78 -95.38
N GLN A 257 66.38 -7.48 -95.17
CA GLN A 257 67.40 -6.86 -94.30
C GLN A 257 67.06 -6.95 -92.80
N TYR A 258 65.75 -6.98 -92.48
CA TYR A 258 65.30 -7.17 -91.05
C TYR A 258 65.37 -8.62 -90.54
N ARG A 259 65.37 -9.58 -91.45
CA ARG A 259 65.53 -11.01 -91.07
C ARG A 259 66.95 -11.39 -90.70
N VAL A 260 67.92 -10.57 -91.04
CA VAL A 260 69.33 -10.78 -90.69
C VAL A 260 69.75 -10.11 -89.41
N MET A 261 68.93 -9.18 -88.85
CA MET A 261 69.23 -8.52 -87.57
C MET A 261 68.54 -9.13 -86.36
N THR A 262 67.71 -10.17 -86.50
CA THR A 262 67.01 -10.86 -85.41
C THR A 262 67.42 -12.36 -85.25
N ASN A 263 68.62 -12.74 -85.71
CA ASN A 263 69.25 -14.00 -85.32
C ASN A 263 70.42 -13.75 -84.39
#